data_2c7d322c7b5a54549d339e8423cc854b
#
_entry.id   2c7d322c7b5a54549d339e8423cc854b
#
_cell.length_a   1.000
_cell.length_b   1.000
_cell.length_c   1.000
_cell.angle_alpha   90.00
_cell.angle_beta   90.00
_cell.angle_gamma   90.00
#
_symmetry.space_group_name_H-M   'P 1'
#
loop_
_entity.id
_entity.type
_entity.pdbx_description
1 polymer ?
#
loop_
_entity_poly.entity_id
_entity_poly.type
_entity_poly.pdbx_seq_one_letter_code
_entity_poly.pdbx_strand_id
1 'polypeptide(L)'
;MESNLKKWHGLTPEDNLGPYIKYTIDGTEHTISWDKAVEKKYIIVDGFDRGGRNFSINPSTENNPLKSAEKIEFVSPKEVNGIGSNGFSGCNDLEEIIIPDTIQIISTGALREFGNLRRITLPGGIIFLGDRTFASTKMEVTVFNVQSLREFVSVYRKLSRTFKKSSEDTEKKVWTLKLKDDEKISIEKTVTAGGMLKLDNEDDEDEQETVERLKDLSATYQWYQVKEDGSEVIIPDAAKADLKLNTNDFPGRTDAYKLIRRITWKEDNEEFTNTSTIDQLVILKVNPKTEEAHKHKLKKIEAKKASVDADGNVEYYICESCGRFFADKNGQKEIKKSQVIVSLQVKKGEVLKKADGTSYQVADAKKLQVSYVSPSKRKSGTVSIPSKVIIGGKTYQVTKIKKNAFKNNKKIKKIVIPSSVVSIEKYAFANCKNLKTIEIRTTKLKNKKISSKAFKKINKKVVIRVLKKQRKAYKTLLRKKGLSKANKFKAL
;
A
#
# COMPACT_ATOMS: atom_id res chain seq x y z
N MET A 1 -33.99 -6.97 -30.00
CA MET A 1 -33.28 -7.39 -28.76
C MET A 1 -32.73 -8.84 -28.89
N GLU A 2 -33.54 -9.84 -29.23
CA GLU A 2 -33.08 -11.23 -29.36
C GLU A 2 -32.00 -11.46 -30.43
N SER A 3 -32.04 -10.74 -31.56
CA SER A 3 -31.04 -10.92 -32.65
C SER A 3 -29.65 -10.44 -32.28
N ASN A 4 -29.52 -9.48 -31.32
CA ASN A 4 -28.24 -8.98 -30.86
C ASN A 4 -27.65 -9.81 -29.69
N LEU A 5 -28.49 -10.43 -28.88
CA LEU A 5 -28.09 -11.40 -27.86
C LEU A 5 -27.46 -12.66 -28.51
N LYS A 6 -28.02 -13.14 -29.67
CA LYS A 6 -27.45 -14.26 -30.39
C LYS A 6 -26.05 -14.00 -30.98
N LYS A 7 -25.69 -12.75 -31.31
CA LYS A 7 -24.32 -12.40 -31.74
C LYS A 7 -23.28 -12.45 -30.62
N TRP A 8 -23.72 -12.47 -29.39
CA TRP A 8 -22.88 -12.56 -28.21
C TRP A 8 -22.39 -13.98 -27.88
N HIS A 9 -23.14 -15.01 -28.36
CA HIS A 9 -22.80 -16.41 -28.17
C HIS A 9 -21.68 -16.91 -29.10
N GLY A 10 -21.07 -16.03 -29.89
CA GLY A 10 -20.03 -16.38 -30.86
C GLY A 10 -18.59 -16.28 -30.31
N LEU A 11 -18.39 -16.18 -29.01
CA LEU A 11 -17.07 -16.36 -28.39
C LEU A 11 -16.75 -17.85 -28.33
N THR A 12 -15.72 -18.27 -29.06
CA THR A 12 -15.30 -19.67 -29.16
C THR A 12 -14.80 -20.20 -27.80
N PRO A 13 -14.97 -21.52 -27.54
CA PRO A 13 -14.55 -22.17 -26.29
C PRO A 13 -13.03 -22.14 -26.01
N GLU A 14 -12.24 -21.57 -26.91
CA GLU A 14 -10.77 -21.57 -26.82
C GLU A 14 -10.21 -20.41 -25.99
N ASP A 15 -10.99 -19.36 -25.73
CA ASP A 15 -10.64 -18.37 -24.71
C ASP A 15 -11.05 -18.93 -23.35
N ASN A 16 -10.13 -19.56 -22.65
CA ASN A 16 -10.29 -20.19 -21.33
C ASN A 16 -10.71 -19.24 -20.18
N LEU A 17 -11.18 -18.05 -20.51
CA LEU A 17 -11.74 -17.02 -19.65
C LEU A 17 -13.06 -16.54 -20.24
N GLY A 18 -14.04 -17.44 -20.37
CA GLY A 18 -15.40 -17.05 -20.70
C GLY A 18 -15.94 -16.01 -19.73
N PRO A 19 -16.81 -15.09 -20.21
CA PRO A 19 -17.39 -14.06 -19.34
C PRO A 19 -18.12 -14.72 -18.17
N TYR A 20 -17.76 -14.33 -16.96
CA TYR A 20 -18.35 -14.83 -15.72
C TYR A 20 -18.44 -13.75 -14.66
N ILE A 21 -19.34 -13.95 -13.72
CA ILE A 21 -19.44 -13.15 -12.52
C ILE A 21 -19.02 -14.01 -11.35
N LYS A 22 -18.01 -13.57 -10.62
CA LYS A 22 -17.67 -14.08 -9.30
C LYS A 22 -18.29 -13.18 -8.26
N TYR A 23 -18.91 -13.77 -7.26
CA TYR A 23 -19.48 -13.03 -6.14
C TYR A 23 -19.27 -13.79 -4.83
N THR A 24 -19.23 -13.07 -3.73
CA THR A 24 -18.98 -13.65 -2.41
C THR A 24 -20.19 -13.38 -1.52
N ILE A 25 -20.71 -14.42 -0.88
CA ILE A 25 -21.76 -14.35 0.14
C ILE A 25 -21.23 -15.08 1.38
N ASP A 26 -21.32 -14.48 2.56
CA ASP A 26 -20.83 -15.02 3.84
C ASP A 26 -19.39 -15.54 3.77
N GLY A 27 -18.55 -14.90 2.97
CA GLY A 27 -17.16 -15.28 2.77
C GLY A 27 -16.95 -16.50 1.87
N THR A 28 -18.00 -17.02 1.22
CA THR A 28 -17.92 -18.12 0.24
C THR A 28 -17.95 -17.55 -1.17
N GLU A 29 -17.00 -17.95 -2.02
CA GLU A 29 -16.95 -17.55 -3.43
C GLU A 29 -17.89 -18.43 -4.26
N HIS A 30 -18.68 -17.80 -5.11
CA HIS A 30 -19.57 -18.41 -6.09
C HIS A 30 -19.25 -17.90 -7.48
N THR A 31 -19.61 -18.66 -8.50
CA THR A 31 -19.45 -18.25 -9.90
C THR A 31 -20.74 -18.52 -10.67
N ILE A 32 -21.14 -17.55 -11.47
CA ILE A 32 -22.23 -17.70 -12.43
C ILE A 32 -21.72 -17.32 -13.82
N SER A 33 -21.98 -18.17 -14.83
CA SER A 33 -21.63 -17.82 -16.21
C SER A 33 -22.44 -16.58 -16.65
N TRP A 34 -21.80 -15.74 -17.48
CA TRP A 34 -22.46 -14.56 -18.04
C TRP A 34 -23.77 -14.89 -18.73
N ASP A 35 -23.79 -15.96 -19.53
CA ASP A 35 -24.97 -16.41 -20.25
C ASP A 35 -26.14 -16.71 -19.32
N LYS A 36 -25.89 -17.43 -18.21
CA LYS A 36 -26.93 -17.72 -17.22
C LYS A 36 -27.43 -16.48 -16.50
N ALA A 37 -26.56 -15.51 -16.25
CA ALA A 37 -26.96 -14.26 -15.64
C ALA A 37 -27.84 -13.41 -16.57
N VAL A 38 -27.53 -13.41 -17.87
CA VAL A 38 -28.31 -12.73 -18.92
C VAL A 38 -29.64 -13.43 -19.17
N GLU A 39 -29.65 -14.77 -19.30
CA GLU A 39 -30.88 -15.57 -19.47
C GLU A 39 -31.87 -15.35 -18.32
N LYS A 40 -31.36 -15.30 -17.09
CA LYS A 40 -32.18 -15.02 -15.90
C LYS A 40 -32.53 -13.55 -15.73
N LYS A 41 -32.10 -12.68 -16.65
CA LYS A 41 -32.31 -11.21 -16.59
C LYS A 41 -31.73 -10.54 -15.35
N TYR A 42 -30.71 -11.13 -14.75
CA TYR A 42 -29.95 -10.46 -13.67
C TYR A 42 -29.17 -9.27 -14.20
N ILE A 43 -28.76 -9.32 -15.47
CA ILE A 43 -28.00 -8.28 -16.14
C ILE A 43 -28.76 -7.83 -17.37
N ILE A 44 -29.01 -6.53 -17.49
CA ILE A 44 -29.56 -5.88 -18.66
C ILE A 44 -28.41 -5.18 -19.38
N VAL A 45 -28.28 -5.46 -20.69
CA VAL A 45 -27.31 -4.79 -21.55
C VAL A 45 -28.05 -3.79 -22.43
N ASP A 46 -27.82 -2.50 -22.18
CA ASP A 46 -28.45 -1.40 -22.91
C ASP A 46 -27.49 -0.80 -23.94
N GLY A 47 -28.05 -0.26 -25.04
CA GLY A 47 -27.27 0.55 -26.00
C GLY A 47 -26.88 1.89 -25.42
N PHE A 48 -25.74 2.42 -25.83
CA PHE A 48 -25.25 3.76 -25.46
C PHE A 48 -25.16 4.65 -26.71
N ASP A 49 -25.48 5.95 -26.58
CA ASP A 49 -25.59 6.91 -27.69
C ASP A 49 -24.33 7.08 -28.58
N ARG A 50 -23.20 6.55 -28.18
CA ARG A 50 -21.93 6.58 -28.93
C ARG A 50 -21.45 5.22 -29.45
N GLY A 51 -22.37 4.28 -29.66
CA GLY A 51 -22.03 2.96 -30.16
C GLY A 51 -21.49 1.96 -29.13
N GLY A 52 -21.37 2.34 -27.88
CA GLY A 52 -21.06 1.45 -26.75
C GLY A 52 -22.30 0.79 -26.16
N ARG A 53 -22.10 -0.16 -25.25
CA ARG A 53 -23.18 -0.81 -24.50
C ARG A 53 -22.93 -0.70 -23.02
N ASN A 54 -23.98 -0.31 -22.31
CA ASN A 54 -24.02 -0.30 -20.85
C ASN A 54 -24.66 -1.58 -20.33
N PHE A 55 -24.35 -1.93 -19.10
CA PHE A 55 -25.10 -2.94 -18.38
C PHE A 55 -25.61 -2.41 -17.05
N SER A 56 -26.67 -3.03 -16.54
CA SER A 56 -27.19 -2.84 -15.20
C SER A 56 -27.73 -4.17 -14.68
N ILE A 57 -27.65 -4.36 -13.36
CA ILE A 57 -28.24 -5.52 -12.70
C ILE A 57 -29.73 -5.27 -12.51
N ASN A 58 -30.57 -6.21 -12.96
CA ASN A 58 -32.01 -6.09 -12.82
C ASN A 58 -32.45 -6.42 -11.40
N PRO A 59 -32.92 -5.44 -10.61
CA PRO A 59 -33.33 -5.67 -9.22
C PRO A 59 -34.66 -6.41 -9.08
N SER A 60 -35.46 -6.53 -10.15
CA SER A 60 -36.82 -7.06 -10.09
C SER A 60 -36.93 -8.59 -10.05
N THR A 61 -35.82 -9.33 -10.19
CA THR A 61 -35.81 -10.78 -10.06
C THR A 61 -35.73 -11.19 -8.59
N GLU A 62 -36.76 -11.83 -8.05
CA GLU A 62 -36.84 -12.22 -6.63
C GLU A 62 -35.64 -13.06 -6.14
N ASN A 63 -35.07 -13.86 -7.01
CA ASN A 63 -33.95 -14.77 -6.68
C ASN A 63 -32.59 -14.34 -7.25
N ASN A 64 -32.32 -13.03 -7.35
CA ASN A 64 -31.02 -12.57 -7.80
C ASN A 64 -29.96 -12.72 -6.68
N PRO A 65 -29.01 -13.68 -6.81
CA PRO A 65 -28.01 -13.94 -5.77
C PRO A 65 -27.06 -12.75 -5.56
N LEU A 66 -26.96 -11.84 -6.53
CA LEU A 66 -26.07 -10.68 -6.45
C LEU A 66 -26.59 -9.62 -5.47
N LYS A 67 -27.87 -9.69 -5.08
CA LYS A 67 -28.44 -8.75 -4.06
C LYS A 67 -27.76 -8.88 -2.70
N SER A 68 -27.36 -10.11 -2.32
CA SER A 68 -26.67 -10.41 -1.06
C SER A 68 -25.16 -10.54 -1.25
N ALA A 69 -24.62 -10.16 -2.40
CA ALA A 69 -23.20 -10.26 -2.65
C ALA A 69 -22.41 -9.20 -1.85
N GLU A 70 -21.38 -9.64 -1.15
CA GLU A 70 -20.43 -8.77 -0.44
C GLU A 70 -19.32 -8.28 -1.38
N LYS A 71 -19.02 -9.06 -2.42
CA LYS A 71 -18.03 -8.76 -3.45
C LYS A 71 -18.54 -9.22 -4.81
N ILE A 72 -18.34 -8.39 -5.82
CA ILE A 72 -18.58 -8.72 -7.23
C ILE A 72 -17.32 -8.47 -8.03
N GLU A 73 -16.94 -9.48 -8.83
CA GLU A 73 -15.92 -9.39 -9.85
C GLU A 73 -16.51 -9.96 -11.13
N PHE A 74 -16.45 -9.20 -12.23
CA PHE A 74 -17.02 -9.68 -13.48
C PHE A 74 -16.07 -9.39 -14.65
N VAL A 75 -16.11 -10.29 -15.61
CA VAL A 75 -15.46 -10.14 -16.90
C VAL A 75 -16.54 -9.79 -17.91
N SER A 76 -16.49 -8.57 -18.42
CA SER A 76 -17.44 -8.07 -19.40
C SER A 76 -16.98 -8.41 -20.82
N PRO A 77 -17.88 -8.76 -21.75
CA PRO A 77 -17.55 -8.85 -23.14
C PRO A 77 -17.07 -7.52 -23.71
N LYS A 78 -16.19 -7.56 -24.74
CA LYS A 78 -15.57 -6.37 -25.35
C LYS A 78 -16.58 -5.33 -25.85
N GLU A 79 -17.77 -5.74 -26.19
CA GLU A 79 -18.85 -4.88 -26.67
C GLU A 79 -19.52 -4.06 -25.54
N VAL A 80 -19.30 -4.42 -24.29
CA VAL A 80 -19.80 -3.70 -23.11
C VAL A 80 -18.72 -2.82 -22.58
N ASN A 81 -18.85 -1.53 -22.72
CA ASN A 81 -17.86 -0.55 -22.31
C ASN A 81 -18.34 0.44 -21.25
N GLY A 82 -19.55 0.25 -20.72
CA GLY A 82 -20.11 1.17 -19.73
C GLY A 82 -21.01 0.51 -18.70
N ILE A 83 -21.11 1.18 -17.55
CA ILE A 83 -22.08 0.91 -16.49
C ILE A 83 -23.09 2.06 -16.50
N GLY A 84 -24.35 1.71 -16.74
CA GLY A 84 -25.47 2.67 -16.75
C GLY A 84 -25.78 3.23 -15.37
N SER A 85 -26.59 4.29 -15.32
CA SER A 85 -27.15 4.80 -14.08
C SER A 85 -27.89 3.68 -13.35
N ASN A 86 -27.71 3.57 -12.04
CA ASN A 86 -28.23 2.49 -11.21
C ASN A 86 -27.76 1.08 -11.65
N GLY A 87 -26.55 0.99 -12.22
CA GLY A 87 -26.03 -0.24 -12.82
C GLY A 87 -26.00 -1.45 -11.92
N PHE A 88 -25.92 -1.29 -10.61
CA PHE A 88 -25.94 -2.34 -9.60
C PHE A 88 -27.04 -2.16 -8.55
N SER A 89 -28.15 -1.55 -8.95
CA SER A 89 -29.29 -1.30 -8.05
C SER A 89 -29.74 -2.59 -7.34
N GLY A 90 -29.99 -2.47 -6.04
CA GLY A 90 -30.40 -3.61 -5.20
C GLY A 90 -29.30 -4.50 -4.64
N CYS A 91 -28.02 -4.24 -4.93
CA CYS A 91 -26.88 -4.95 -4.31
C CYS A 91 -26.43 -4.25 -3.00
N ASN A 92 -27.33 -4.15 -2.03
CA ASN A 92 -27.13 -3.33 -0.83
C ASN A 92 -26.01 -3.81 0.11
N ASP A 93 -25.64 -5.09 0.07
CA ASP A 93 -24.61 -5.68 0.90
C ASP A 93 -23.21 -5.58 0.29
N LEU A 94 -23.10 -4.97 -0.91
CA LEU A 94 -21.85 -4.89 -1.66
C LEU A 94 -20.80 -4.05 -0.93
N GLU A 95 -19.70 -4.70 -0.52
CA GLU A 95 -18.55 -4.08 0.12
C GLU A 95 -17.38 -3.86 -0.85
N GLU A 96 -17.29 -4.68 -1.92
CA GLU A 96 -16.19 -4.64 -2.88
C GLU A 96 -16.69 -4.95 -4.29
N ILE A 97 -16.23 -4.16 -5.27
CA ILE A 97 -16.47 -4.40 -6.69
C ILE A 97 -15.19 -4.26 -7.50
N ILE A 98 -14.99 -5.17 -8.47
CA ILE A 98 -13.89 -5.14 -9.43
C ILE A 98 -14.48 -4.89 -10.81
N ILE A 99 -14.12 -3.75 -11.40
CA ILE A 99 -14.56 -3.32 -12.72
C ILE A 99 -13.54 -3.82 -13.77
N PRO A 100 -13.97 -4.54 -14.82
CA PRO A 100 -13.07 -5.06 -15.84
C PRO A 100 -12.50 -3.96 -16.75
N ASP A 101 -11.42 -4.27 -17.44
CA ASP A 101 -10.71 -3.36 -18.35
C ASP A 101 -11.52 -2.94 -19.59
N THR A 102 -12.54 -3.71 -19.95
CA THR A 102 -13.47 -3.36 -21.03
C THR A 102 -14.36 -2.15 -20.71
N ILE A 103 -14.55 -1.85 -19.42
CA ILE A 103 -15.39 -0.73 -18.98
C ILE A 103 -14.60 0.57 -18.97
N GLN A 104 -15.02 1.50 -19.80
CA GLN A 104 -14.43 2.83 -19.95
C GLN A 104 -15.34 3.95 -19.40
N ILE A 105 -16.63 3.67 -19.23
CA ILE A 105 -17.65 4.66 -18.84
C ILE A 105 -18.42 4.14 -17.62
N ILE A 106 -18.48 4.94 -16.57
CA ILE A 106 -19.36 4.72 -15.42
C ILE A 106 -20.25 5.94 -15.28
N SER A 107 -21.54 5.74 -15.51
CA SER A 107 -22.51 6.82 -15.56
C SER A 107 -22.75 7.48 -14.20
N THR A 108 -23.29 8.69 -14.21
CA THR A 108 -23.70 9.42 -13.00
C THR A 108 -24.63 8.56 -12.15
N GLY A 109 -24.31 8.44 -10.86
CA GLY A 109 -25.11 7.67 -9.91
C GLY A 109 -25.06 6.15 -10.08
N ALA A 110 -24.18 5.60 -10.95
CA ALA A 110 -24.14 4.17 -11.24
C ALA A 110 -23.98 3.27 -10.01
N LEU A 111 -23.25 3.72 -9.00
CA LEU A 111 -22.97 3.02 -7.76
C LEU A 111 -23.46 3.81 -6.52
N ARG A 112 -24.46 4.69 -6.69
CA ARG A 112 -24.90 5.63 -5.66
C ARG A 112 -25.60 4.95 -4.48
N GLU A 113 -26.27 3.83 -4.68
CA GLU A 113 -27.11 3.19 -3.66
C GLU A 113 -26.33 2.32 -2.65
N PHE A 114 -25.00 2.22 -2.83
CA PHE A 114 -24.17 1.31 -2.02
C PHE A 114 -23.50 2.00 -0.83
N GLY A 115 -24.24 2.20 0.25
CA GLY A 115 -23.70 2.72 1.51
C GLY A 115 -22.58 1.84 2.12
N ASN A 116 -22.56 0.55 1.81
CA ASN A 116 -21.60 -0.42 2.32
C ASN A 116 -20.34 -0.58 1.46
N LEU A 117 -20.31 -0.06 0.23
CA LEU A 117 -19.15 -0.16 -0.65
C LEU A 117 -17.93 0.51 -0.03
N ARG A 118 -16.85 -0.23 0.13
CA ARG A 118 -15.59 0.22 0.77
C ARG A 118 -14.39 0.08 -0.13
N ARG A 119 -14.45 -0.80 -1.12
CA ARG A 119 -13.35 -1.06 -2.04
C ARG A 119 -13.86 -1.14 -3.46
N ILE A 120 -13.18 -0.43 -4.35
CA ILE A 120 -13.40 -0.54 -5.79
C ILE A 120 -12.07 -0.70 -6.50
N THR A 121 -12.03 -1.61 -7.48
CA THR A 121 -10.91 -1.76 -8.40
C THR A 121 -11.36 -1.29 -9.78
N LEU A 122 -10.65 -0.32 -10.35
CA LEU A 122 -10.95 0.32 -11.62
C LEU A 122 -9.82 0.09 -12.63
N PRO A 123 -10.11 -0.03 -13.94
CA PRO A 123 -9.07 0.02 -14.97
C PRO A 123 -8.55 1.46 -15.16
N GLY A 124 -7.27 1.59 -15.52
CA GLY A 124 -6.64 2.89 -15.82
C GLY A 124 -7.30 3.59 -17.01
N GLY A 125 -7.76 2.82 -17.98
CA GLY A 125 -8.43 3.30 -19.19
C GLY A 125 -9.83 3.90 -19.01
N ILE A 126 -10.29 4.19 -17.79
CA ILE A 126 -11.58 4.88 -17.56
C ILE A 126 -11.57 6.25 -18.25
N ILE A 127 -12.46 6.42 -19.21
CA ILE A 127 -12.64 7.67 -19.95
C ILE A 127 -13.57 8.63 -19.20
N PHE A 128 -14.69 8.10 -18.67
CA PHE A 128 -15.70 8.88 -17.98
C PHE A 128 -16.11 8.22 -16.66
N LEU A 129 -16.16 9.03 -15.62
CA LEU A 129 -16.69 8.68 -14.32
C LEU A 129 -17.67 9.79 -13.92
N GLY A 130 -18.95 9.44 -13.87
CA GLY A 130 -20.02 10.40 -13.63
C GLY A 130 -20.01 10.98 -12.23
N ASP A 131 -20.62 12.13 -12.07
CA ASP A 131 -20.79 12.77 -10.78
C ASP A 131 -21.67 11.91 -9.86
N ARG A 132 -21.43 12.01 -8.55
CA ARG A 132 -22.22 11.29 -7.54
C ARG A 132 -22.29 9.77 -7.77
N THR A 133 -21.26 9.19 -8.39
CA THR A 133 -21.22 7.74 -8.64
C THR A 133 -21.17 6.95 -7.34
N PHE A 134 -20.58 7.50 -6.27
CA PHE A 134 -20.40 6.82 -4.99
C PHE A 134 -21.15 7.53 -3.86
N ALA A 135 -21.97 6.77 -3.12
CA ALA A 135 -22.60 7.23 -1.89
C ALA A 135 -21.70 7.09 -0.65
N SER A 136 -20.76 6.15 -0.71
CA SER A 136 -19.92 5.82 0.44
C SER A 136 -19.07 7.01 0.90
N THR A 137 -19.04 7.24 2.20
CA THR A 137 -18.22 8.29 2.84
C THR A 137 -16.75 7.85 3.06
N LYS A 138 -16.45 6.55 2.86
CA LYS A 138 -15.09 6.02 3.02
C LYS A 138 -14.81 4.91 2.02
N MET A 139 -13.78 5.08 1.18
CA MET A 139 -13.48 4.15 0.09
C MET A 139 -11.99 3.98 -0.15
N GLU A 140 -11.60 2.73 -0.44
CA GLU A 140 -10.28 2.38 -0.98
C GLU A 140 -10.43 2.14 -2.48
N VAL A 141 -9.80 2.97 -3.30
CA VAL A 141 -9.78 2.82 -4.76
C VAL A 141 -8.43 2.23 -5.18
N THR A 142 -8.50 1.18 -5.95
CA THR A 142 -7.34 0.52 -6.55
C THR A 142 -7.48 0.60 -8.07
N VAL A 143 -6.39 0.93 -8.77
CA VAL A 143 -6.39 1.04 -10.24
C VAL A 143 -5.39 0.05 -10.83
N PHE A 144 -5.78 -0.58 -11.93
CA PHE A 144 -4.94 -1.53 -12.66
C PHE A 144 -4.83 -1.15 -14.15
N ASN A 145 -3.89 -1.79 -14.87
CA ASN A 145 -3.61 -1.50 -16.28
C ASN A 145 -3.28 -0.02 -16.54
N VAL A 146 -2.52 0.60 -15.64
CA VAL A 146 -2.08 2.00 -15.80
C VAL A 146 -0.72 2.02 -16.50
N GLN A 147 -0.63 2.70 -17.63
CA GLN A 147 0.58 2.72 -18.46
C GLN A 147 1.51 3.92 -18.16
N SER A 148 0.97 4.99 -17.57
CA SER A 148 1.73 6.21 -17.32
C SER A 148 1.27 6.95 -16.06
N LEU A 149 2.15 7.80 -15.52
CA LEU A 149 1.81 8.71 -14.41
C LEU A 149 0.65 9.64 -14.78
N ARG A 150 0.62 10.13 -16.02
CA ARG A 150 -0.46 10.95 -16.59
C ARG A 150 -1.81 10.23 -16.49
N GLU A 151 -1.85 8.96 -16.87
CA GLU A 151 -3.07 8.16 -16.80
C GLU A 151 -3.57 8.00 -15.36
N PHE A 152 -2.68 7.70 -14.42
CA PHE A 152 -3.01 7.62 -13.00
C PHE A 152 -3.57 8.96 -12.46
N VAL A 153 -2.91 10.07 -12.76
CA VAL A 153 -3.38 11.41 -12.35
C VAL A 153 -4.70 11.76 -13.03
N SER A 154 -4.93 11.30 -14.27
CA SER A 154 -6.23 11.46 -14.95
C SER A 154 -7.35 10.71 -14.22
N VAL A 155 -7.12 9.48 -13.75
CA VAL A 155 -8.08 8.74 -12.91
C VAL A 155 -8.31 9.49 -11.60
N TYR A 156 -7.26 9.97 -10.94
CA TYR A 156 -7.38 10.80 -9.75
C TYR A 156 -8.30 12.00 -9.97
N ARG A 157 -8.12 12.77 -11.07
CA ARG A 157 -8.97 13.93 -11.40
C ARG A 157 -10.45 13.57 -11.57
N LYS A 158 -10.74 12.43 -12.17
CA LYS A 158 -12.11 11.94 -12.32
C LYS A 158 -12.71 11.57 -10.96
N LEU A 159 -11.95 10.85 -10.13
CA LEU A 159 -12.37 10.47 -8.78
C LEU A 159 -12.59 11.69 -7.88
N SER A 160 -11.71 12.69 -7.91
CA SER A 160 -11.84 13.90 -7.09
C SER A 160 -13.12 14.68 -7.39
N ARG A 161 -13.58 14.66 -8.65
CA ARG A 161 -14.90 15.23 -9.02
C ARG A 161 -16.06 14.39 -8.48
N THR A 162 -15.93 13.06 -8.57
CA THR A 162 -16.97 12.11 -8.16
C THR A 162 -17.16 12.07 -6.65
N PHE A 163 -16.09 12.25 -5.88
CA PHE A 163 -16.12 12.27 -4.41
C PHE A 163 -16.45 13.64 -3.82
N LYS A 164 -16.78 14.64 -4.62
CA LYS A 164 -17.27 15.92 -4.10
C LYS A 164 -18.49 15.72 -3.22
N LYS A 165 -18.51 16.41 -2.10
CA LYS A 165 -19.66 16.45 -1.19
C LYS A 165 -20.84 17.09 -1.90
N SER A 166 -22.01 16.44 -1.84
CA SER A 166 -23.27 17.07 -2.28
C SER A 166 -23.89 17.87 -1.12
N SER A 167 -24.84 18.74 -1.42
CA SER A 167 -25.60 19.48 -0.40
C SER A 167 -26.37 18.57 0.58
N GLU A 168 -26.59 17.32 0.19
CA GLU A 168 -27.30 16.30 0.98
C GLU A 168 -26.34 15.47 1.88
N ASP A 169 -25.01 15.56 1.66
CA ASP A 169 -24.03 14.79 2.42
C ASP A 169 -23.78 15.47 3.77
N THR A 170 -24.00 14.76 4.86
CA THR A 170 -23.71 15.24 6.23
C THR A 170 -22.25 15.10 6.61
N GLU A 171 -21.53 14.15 6.02
CA GLU A 171 -20.14 13.83 6.34
C GLU A 171 -19.19 14.08 5.17
N LYS A 172 -17.97 14.47 5.50
CA LYS A 172 -16.87 14.60 4.55
C LYS A 172 -16.43 13.22 4.04
N LYS A 173 -16.26 13.09 2.73
CA LYS A 173 -15.82 11.84 2.11
C LYS A 173 -14.33 11.61 2.33
N VAL A 174 -13.94 10.38 2.62
CA VAL A 174 -12.54 9.97 2.82
C VAL A 174 -12.22 8.82 1.87
N TRP A 175 -11.23 9.00 1.01
CA TRP A 175 -10.86 7.98 0.05
C TRP A 175 -9.33 7.89 -0.17
N THR A 176 -8.89 6.75 -0.66
CA THR A 176 -7.48 6.51 -1.01
C THR A 176 -7.38 6.00 -2.43
N LEU A 177 -6.29 6.30 -3.12
CA LEU A 177 -6.02 5.81 -4.46
C LEU A 177 -4.61 5.22 -4.52
N LYS A 178 -4.50 4.01 -5.09
CA LYS A 178 -3.23 3.33 -5.34
C LYS A 178 -3.31 2.42 -6.57
N LEU A 179 -2.18 1.99 -7.10
CA LEU A 179 -2.16 0.89 -8.06
C LEU A 179 -2.55 -0.43 -7.38
N LYS A 180 -3.08 -1.37 -8.15
CA LYS A 180 -3.32 -2.74 -7.71
C LYS A 180 -2.01 -3.35 -7.20
N ASP A 181 -2.11 -4.18 -6.15
CA ASP A 181 -0.96 -4.85 -5.57
C ASP A 181 -0.21 -5.61 -6.68
N ASP A 182 1.12 -5.46 -6.70
CA ASP A 182 2.06 -5.97 -7.70
C ASP A 182 2.11 -5.24 -9.06
N GLU A 183 1.25 -4.26 -9.32
CA GLU A 183 1.37 -3.39 -10.50
C GLU A 183 2.25 -2.18 -10.24
N LYS A 184 3.08 -1.81 -11.22
CA LYS A 184 3.93 -0.63 -11.22
C LYS A 184 4.04 -0.08 -12.64
N ILE A 185 4.07 1.23 -12.77
CA ILE A 185 4.39 1.85 -14.05
C ILE A 185 5.88 1.65 -14.30
N SER A 186 6.24 0.91 -15.35
CA SER A 186 7.63 0.63 -15.70
C SER A 186 8.20 1.66 -16.66
N ILE A 187 9.38 2.20 -16.35
CA ILE A 187 10.10 3.20 -17.15
C ILE A 187 11.54 2.71 -17.35
N GLU A 188 12.01 2.72 -18.58
CA GLU A 188 13.42 2.45 -18.88
C GLU A 188 14.18 3.78 -19.10
N LYS A 189 15.31 3.92 -18.43
CA LYS A 189 16.18 5.10 -18.59
C LYS A 189 17.64 4.67 -18.65
N THR A 190 18.43 5.45 -19.39
CA THR A 190 19.89 5.30 -19.46
C THR A 190 20.53 6.62 -19.05
N VAL A 191 21.44 6.58 -18.09
CA VAL A 191 22.10 7.77 -17.55
C VAL A 191 23.59 7.44 -17.34
N THR A 192 24.47 8.42 -17.52
CA THR A 192 25.88 8.27 -17.17
C THR A 192 26.06 8.34 -15.65
N ALA A 193 26.96 7.53 -15.10
CA ALA A 193 27.29 7.51 -13.67
C ALA A 193 27.64 8.93 -13.17
N GLY A 194 27.06 9.35 -12.05
CA GLY A 194 27.17 10.71 -11.52
C GLY A 194 26.23 11.73 -12.17
N GLY A 195 25.42 11.33 -13.16
CA GLY A 195 24.40 12.16 -13.78
C GLY A 195 23.13 12.35 -12.96
N MET A 196 22.17 13.06 -13.52
CA MET A 196 20.84 13.25 -12.96
C MET A 196 19.86 12.32 -13.67
N LEU A 197 19.14 11.50 -12.92
CA LEU A 197 18.03 10.71 -13.43
C LEU A 197 16.77 11.56 -13.38
N LYS A 198 16.29 11.98 -14.54
CA LYS A 198 15.02 12.66 -14.73
C LYS A 198 14.02 11.67 -15.36
N LEU A 199 12.82 11.57 -14.81
CA LEU A 199 11.77 10.72 -15.37
C LEU A 199 10.76 11.54 -16.16
N ASP A 200 10.48 12.75 -15.70
CA ASP A 200 9.52 13.64 -16.34
C ASP A 200 10.16 14.33 -17.55
N ASN A 201 9.48 14.32 -18.69
CA ASN A 201 9.96 14.93 -19.91
C ASN A 201 9.54 16.41 -19.95
N GLU A 202 10.51 17.31 -19.85
CA GLU A 202 10.29 18.76 -19.85
C GLU A 202 9.81 19.29 -21.20
N ASP A 203 9.96 18.51 -22.27
CA ASP A 203 9.55 18.89 -23.65
C ASP A 203 8.14 18.36 -24.01
N ASP A 204 7.49 17.57 -23.15
CA ASP A 204 6.15 17.01 -23.35
C ASP A 204 5.13 17.83 -22.56
N GLU A 205 4.27 18.58 -23.28
CA GLU A 205 3.25 19.45 -22.67
C GLU A 205 2.30 18.68 -21.73
N ASP A 206 1.96 17.46 -22.08
CA ASP A 206 1.06 16.60 -21.28
C ASP A 206 1.73 16.09 -20.00
N GLU A 207 3.03 15.79 -20.05
CA GLU A 207 3.82 15.46 -18.86
C GLU A 207 4.03 16.70 -17.99
N GLN A 208 4.25 17.87 -18.57
CA GLN A 208 4.33 19.13 -17.84
C GLN A 208 3.04 19.43 -17.06
N GLU A 209 1.85 19.29 -17.69
CA GLU A 209 0.56 19.44 -16.98
C GLU A 209 0.46 18.48 -15.80
N THR A 210 0.93 17.24 -15.97
CA THR A 210 0.92 16.22 -14.92
C THR A 210 1.83 16.61 -13.76
N VAL A 211 3.04 17.09 -14.05
CA VAL A 211 4.03 17.53 -13.04
C VAL A 211 3.53 18.77 -12.29
N GLU A 212 2.95 19.75 -13.01
CA GLU A 212 2.37 20.93 -12.37
C GLU A 212 1.22 20.53 -11.42
N ARG A 213 0.36 19.63 -11.87
CA ARG A 213 -0.72 19.12 -11.02
C ARG A 213 -0.21 18.45 -9.75
N LEU A 214 0.86 17.68 -9.83
CA LEU A 214 1.49 17.07 -8.63
C LEU A 214 2.11 18.13 -7.71
N LYS A 215 2.63 19.22 -8.24
CA LYS A 215 3.09 20.38 -7.44
C LYS A 215 1.93 21.04 -6.70
N ASP A 216 0.81 21.30 -7.40
CA ASP A 216 -0.40 21.85 -6.78
C ASP A 216 -0.92 20.98 -5.64
N LEU A 217 -0.82 19.66 -5.79
CA LEU A 217 -1.19 18.67 -4.78
C LEU A 217 -0.13 18.53 -3.66
N SER A 218 0.96 19.30 -3.70
CA SER A 218 2.08 19.20 -2.76
C SER A 218 2.62 17.75 -2.64
N ALA A 219 2.74 17.07 -3.79
CA ALA A 219 3.22 15.71 -3.84
C ALA A 219 4.64 15.56 -3.31
N THR A 220 4.88 14.51 -2.56
CA THR A 220 6.17 14.14 -2.00
C THR A 220 6.74 12.93 -2.73
N TYR A 221 8.06 12.87 -2.81
CA TYR A 221 8.78 11.83 -3.53
C TYR A 221 9.69 11.08 -2.58
N GLN A 222 9.88 9.78 -2.82
CA GLN A 222 10.88 8.97 -2.16
C GLN A 222 11.38 7.89 -3.11
N TRP A 223 12.70 7.79 -3.23
CA TRP A 223 13.34 6.77 -4.05
C TRP A 223 13.79 5.57 -3.24
N TYR A 224 13.66 4.40 -3.85
CA TYR A 224 14.07 3.12 -3.28
C TYR A 224 14.91 2.35 -4.30
N GLN A 225 15.88 1.59 -3.84
CA GLN A 225 16.57 0.58 -4.64
C GLN A 225 15.93 -0.77 -4.38
N VAL A 226 15.55 -1.49 -5.44
CA VAL A 226 15.06 -2.87 -5.34
C VAL A 226 16.28 -3.81 -5.38
N LYS A 227 16.41 -4.66 -4.36
CA LYS A 227 17.48 -5.66 -4.27
C LYS A 227 17.09 -6.93 -5.01
N GLU A 228 18.04 -7.85 -5.20
CA GLU A 228 17.82 -9.14 -5.88
C GLU A 228 16.76 -10.01 -5.21
N ASP A 229 16.61 -9.91 -3.87
CA ASP A 229 15.56 -10.59 -3.10
C ASP A 229 14.19 -9.89 -3.17
N GLY A 230 14.04 -8.87 -4.03
CA GLY A 230 12.84 -8.06 -4.18
C GLY A 230 12.60 -7.05 -3.06
N SER A 231 13.50 -6.95 -2.07
CA SER A 231 13.36 -5.98 -0.98
C SER A 231 13.63 -4.55 -1.46
N GLU A 232 12.81 -3.60 -0.95
CA GLU A 232 12.95 -2.18 -1.23
C GLU A 232 13.79 -1.51 -0.13
N VAL A 233 14.86 -0.84 -0.51
CA VAL A 233 15.75 -0.09 0.39
C VAL A 233 15.70 1.38 0.04
N ILE A 234 15.37 2.21 1.02
CA ILE A 234 15.35 3.68 0.84
C ILE A 234 16.72 4.17 0.38
N ILE A 235 16.72 5.01 -0.66
CA ILE A 235 17.90 5.79 -1.04
C ILE A 235 17.91 7.04 -0.16
N PRO A 236 18.92 7.21 0.71
CA PRO A 236 18.99 8.36 1.61
C PRO A 236 19.02 9.68 0.83
N ASP A 237 18.37 10.70 1.40
CA ASP A 237 18.33 12.08 0.86
C ASP A 237 17.70 12.20 -0.56
N ALA A 238 17.04 11.15 -1.04
CA ALA A 238 16.38 11.09 -2.34
C ALA A 238 14.87 11.36 -2.23
N ALA A 239 14.52 12.58 -1.85
CA ALA A 239 13.13 13.02 -1.63
C ALA A 239 12.65 14.03 -2.69
N LYS A 240 13.27 14.06 -3.87
CA LYS A 240 12.90 14.93 -4.99
C LYS A 240 12.38 14.10 -6.17
N ALA A 241 11.71 14.75 -7.12
CA ALA A 241 11.24 14.14 -8.36
C ALA A 241 12.42 13.52 -9.14
N ASP A 242 13.54 14.20 -9.19
CA ASP A 242 14.79 13.77 -9.83
C ASP A 242 15.74 13.11 -8.82
N LEU A 243 16.52 12.15 -9.29
CA LEU A 243 17.51 11.45 -8.49
C LEU A 243 18.93 11.73 -9.00
N LYS A 244 19.77 12.33 -8.15
CA LYS A 244 21.21 12.45 -8.42
C LYS A 244 21.88 11.10 -8.19
N LEU A 245 22.47 10.56 -9.26
CA LEU A 245 23.19 9.28 -9.19
C LEU A 245 24.59 9.50 -8.61
N ASN A 246 24.85 8.91 -7.45
CA ASN A 246 26.19 8.85 -6.90
C ASN A 246 26.95 7.70 -7.58
N THR A 247 28.14 7.96 -8.11
CA THR A 247 28.95 6.95 -8.83
C THR A 247 29.35 5.73 -7.98
N ASN A 248 29.37 5.87 -6.65
CA ASN A 248 29.66 4.77 -5.75
C ASN A 248 28.44 3.87 -5.47
N ASP A 249 27.24 4.45 -5.48
CA ASP A 249 25.99 3.70 -5.30
C ASP A 249 25.48 3.16 -6.62
N PHE A 250 25.73 3.88 -7.71
CA PHE A 250 25.33 3.56 -9.08
C PHE A 250 26.52 3.64 -10.03
N PRO A 251 27.56 2.80 -9.88
CA PRO A 251 28.62 2.70 -10.85
C PRO A 251 28.09 2.19 -12.18
N GLY A 252 28.74 2.54 -13.29
CA GLY A 252 28.42 1.98 -14.59
C GLY A 252 28.58 0.48 -14.58
N ARG A 253 27.56 -0.25 -15.08
CA ARG A 253 27.56 -1.71 -15.17
C ARG A 253 26.70 -2.18 -16.33
N THR A 254 26.87 -3.44 -16.75
CA THR A 254 26.08 -4.06 -17.84
C THR A 254 24.64 -4.31 -17.42
N ASP A 255 24.42 -4.69 -16.16
CA ASP A 255 23.08 -4.99 -15.65
C ASP A 255 22.37 -3.71 -15.22
N ALA A 256 21.07 -3.64 -15.48
CA ALA A 256 20.27 -2.51 -15.06
C ALA A 256 20.02 -2.51 -13.53
N TYR A 257 19.95 -1.33 -12.95
CA TYR A 257 19.42 -1.14 -11.61
C TYR A 257 17.88 -1.13 -11.66
N LYS A 258 17.25 -1.66 -10.63
CA LYS A 258 15.81 -1.53 -10.41
C LYS A 258 15.58 -0.53 -9.28
N LEU A 259 14.93 0.57 -9.59
CA LEU A 259 14.59 1.63 -8.64
C LEU A 259 13.08 1.79 -8.57
N ILE A 260 12.56 2.33 -7.48
CA ILE A 260 11.19 2.76 -7.36
C ILE A 260 11.19 4.24 -7.00
N ARG A 261 10.48 5.05 -7.79
CA ARG A 261 10.05 6.40 -7.42
C ARG A 261 8.64 6.31 -6.86
N ARG A 262 8.49 6.47 -5.56
CA ARG A 262 7.19 6.54 -4.89
C ARG A 262 6.75 7.97 -4.78
N ILE A 263 5.57 8.28 -5.28
CA ILE A 263 4.95 9.60 -5.24
C ILE A 263 3.72 9.50 -4.34
N THR A 264 3.62 10.37 -3.34
CA THR A 264 2.48 10.39 -2.41
C THR A 264 2.00 11.82 -2.26
N TRP A 265 0.68 12.00 -2.32
CA TRP A 265 0.07 13.28 -2.00
C TRP A 265 -1.16 13.09 -1.12
N LYS A 266 -1.51 14.14 -0.44
CA LYS A 266 -2.72 14.22 0.35
C LYS A 266 -3.46 15.50 -0.03
N GLU A 267 -4.73 15.38 -0.40
CA GLU A 267 -5.63 16.51 -0.56
C GLU A 267 -6.66 16.49 0.58
N ASP A 268 -6.81 17.60 1.27
CA ASP A 268 -7.73 17.75 2.40
C ASP A 268 -8.42 19.10 2.28
N ASN A 269 -9.66 19.08 1.80
CA ASN A 269 -10.50 20.24 1.60
C ASN A 269 -11.87 20.07 2.32
N GLU A 270 -12.82 20.96 2.11
CA GLU A 270 -14.13 20.88 2.76
C GLU A 270 -14.99 19.72 2.25
N GLU A 271 -14.75 19.27 1.02
CA GLU A 271 -15.56 18.24 0.34
C GLU A 271 -15.08 16.83 0.66
N PHE A 272 -13.73 16.63 0.64
CA PHE A 272 -13.16 15.31 0.87
C PHE A 272 -11.74 15.35 1.46
N THR A 273 -11.29 14.22 1.99
CA THR A 273 -9.89 13.92 2.28
C THR A 273 -9.44 12.75 1.42
N ASN A 274 -8.39 12.96 0.63
CA ASN A 274 -7.73 11.92 -0.17
C ASN A 274 -6.29 11.68 0.30
N THR A 275 -5.84 10.44 0.17
CA THR A 275 -4.42 10.08 0.20
C THR A 275 -4.15 9.15 -0.97
N SER A 276 -3.28 9.56 -1.88
CA SER A 276 -2.91 8.81 -3.07
C SER A 276 -1.43 8.44 -3.04
N THR A 277 -1.11 7.25 -3.51
CA THR A 277 0.26 6.76 -3.63
C THR A 277 0.42 5.98 -4.92
N ILE A 278 1.51 6.28 -5.65
CA ILE A 278 1.87 5.55 -6.86
C ILE A 278 3.36 5.22 -6.88
N ASP A 279 3.68 4.01 -7.33
CA ASP A 279 5.04 3.52 -7.51
C ASP A 279 5.36 3.43 -9.00
N GLN A 280 6.46 4.06 -9.41
CA GLN A 280 7.06 3.92 -10.73
C GLN A 280 8.31 3.06 -10.62
N LEU A 281 8.32 1.92 -11.31
CA LEU A 281 9.48 1.03 -11.42
C LEU A 281 10.40 1.55 -12.52
N VAL A 282 11.61 1.92 -12.17
CA VAL A 282 12.62 2.41 -13.11
C VAL A 282 13.67 1.34 -13.35
N ILE A 283 13.78 0.90 -14.59
CA ILE A 283 14.85 0.04 -15.07
C ILE A 283 15.95 0.96 -15.58
N LEU A 284 16.96 1.16 -14.76
CA LEU A 284 18.01 2.14 -14.98
C LEU A 284 19.29 1.48 -15.47
N LYS A 285 19.69 1.77 -16.71
CA LYS A 285 21.02 1.49 -17.24
C LYS A 285 21.96 2.66 -16.89
N VAL A 286 23.06 2.37 -16.24
CA VAL A 286 24.06 3.36 -15.89
C VAL A 286 25.32 3.11 -16.70
N ASN A 287 25.58 3.99 -17.65
CA ASN A 287 26.83 3.96 -18.43
C ASN A 287 27.99 4.40 -17.53
N PRO A 288 29.17 3.75 -17.64
CA PRO A 288 30.32 4.23 -16.93
C PRO A 288 30.64 5.68 -17.34
N LYS A 289 31.02 6.48 -16.36
CA LYS A 289 31.53 7.80 -16.65
C LYS A 289 32.89 7.62 -17.33
N THR A 290 33.03 8.06 -18.57
CA THR A 290 34.36 8.17 -19.22
C THR A 290 35.23 9.04 -18.33
N GLU A 291 36.37 8.51 -17.89
CA GLU A 291 37.29 9.26 -17.04
C GLU A 291 37.91 10.39 -17.83
N GLU A 292 37.35 11.60 -17.71
CA GLU A 292 38.19 12.78 -17.82
C GLU A 292 39.10 12.76 -16.58
N ALA A 293 40.41 12.61 -16.79
CA ALA A 293 41.40 12.66 -15.75
C ALA A 293 41.30 14.04 -15.04
N HIS A 294 40.57 14.06 -13.93
CA HIS A 294 40.47 15.24 -13.07
C HIS A 294 41.29 15.03 -11.80
N LYS A 295 41.91 16.08 -11.31
CA LYS A 295 42.56 16.08 -10.02
C LYS A 295 41.47 15.99 -8.92
N HIS A 296 41.49 14.94 -8.11
CA HIS A 296 40.50 14.74 -7.07
C HIS A 296 40.54 15.88 -6.03
N LYS A 297 39.43 16.60 -5.89
CA LYS A 297 39.21 17.54 -4.80
C LYS A 297 38.61 16.79 -3.62
N LEU A 298 39.45 16.38 -2.69
CA LEU A 298 39.06 15.50 -1.59
C LEU A 298 38.57 16.26 -0.36
N LYS A 299 37.43 15.84 0.15
CA LYS A 299 36.88 16.26 1.43
C LYS A 299 37.05 15.12 2.45
N LYS A 300 37.67 15.41 3.58
CA LYS A 300 37.79 14.46 4.69
C LYS A 300 36.45 14.22 5.35
N ILE A 301 36.10 12.98 5.63
CA ILE A 301 34.96 12.56 6.43
C ILE A 301 35.51 11.85 7.67
N GLU A 302 35.27 12.42 8.80
CA GLU A 302 35.72 11.88 10.08
C GLU A 302 35.00 10.56 10.43
N ALA A 303 35.68 9.69 11.16
CA ALA A 303 35.11 8.44 11.64
C ALA A 303 33.91 8.69 12.55
N LYS A 304 32.84 7.96 12.34
CA LYS A 304 31.63 8.01 13.15
C LYS A 304 31.27 6.62 13.66
N LYS A 305 31.05 6.51 14.95
CA LYS A 305 30.62 5.26 15.58
C LYS A 305 29.19 4.89 15.15
N ALA A 306 28.98 3.62 14.81
CA ALA A 306 27.65 3.10 14.52
C ALA A 306 26.71 3.23 15.75
N SER A 307 25.44 3.55 15.51
CA SER A 307 24.40 3.67 16.52
C SER A 307 23.19 2.80 16.19
N VAL A 308 22.22 2.76 17.11
CA VAL A 308 20.96 2.04 16.88
C VAL A 308 20.17 2.65 15.71
N ASP A 309 20.29 3.95 15.48
CA ASP A 309 19.52 4.69 14.49
C ASP A 309 20.22 4.88 13.16
N ALA A 310 21.56 4.67 13.10
CA ALA A 310 22.35 4.87 11.89
C ALA A 310 23.62 4.03 11.89
N ASP A 311 24.11 3.66 10.69
CA ASP A 311 25.45 3.16 10.50
C ASP A 311 26.49 4.22 10.91
N GLY A 312 27.68 3.74 11.29
CA GLY A 312 28.87 4.53 11.40
C GLY A 312 29.71 4.48 10.13
N ASN A 313 30.86 5.10 10.19
CA ASN A 313 31.87 5.02 9.14
C ASN A 313 33.29 5.05 9.75
N VAL A 314 34.25 4.46 9.07
CA VAL A 314 35.67 4.75 9.29
C VAL A 314 35.99 6.14 8.76
N GLU A 315 37.14 6.69 9.10
CA GLU A 315 37.64 7.90 8.45
C GLU A 315 37.92 7.60 6.97
N TYR A 316 37.52 8.51 6.07
CA TYR A 316 37.75 8.39 4.64
C TYR A 316 37.71 9.77 3.97
N TYR A 317 38.09 9.80 2.69
CA TYR A 317 38.03 10.98 1.85
C TYR A 317 37.05 10.75 0.69
N ILE A 318 36.27 11.77 0.33
CA ILE A 318 35.35 11.72 -0.80
C ILE A 318 35.70 12.83 -1.79
N CYS A 319 35.77 12.49 -3.07
CA CYS A 319 35.93 13.51 -4.11
C CYS A 319 34.62 14.25 -4.32
N GLU A 320 34.63 15.57 -4.17
CA GLU A 320 33.44 16.40 -4.35
C GLU A 320 32.91 16.42 -5.78
N SER A 321 33.79 16.17 -6.77
CA SER A 321 33.43 16.18 -8.19
C SER A 321 32.89 14.83 -8.69
N CYS A 322 33.57 13.71 -8.39
CA CYS A 322 33.19 12.39 -8.90
C CYS A 322 32.54 11.47 -7.86
N GLY A 323 32.54 11.85 -6.57
CA GLY A 323 31.93 11.06 -5.50
C GLY A 323 32.66 9.78 -5.12
N ARG A 324 33.89 9.52 -5.64
CA ARG A 324 34.71 8.35 -5.27
C ARG A 324 35.23 8.49 -3.85
N PHE A 325 35.42 7.33 -3.21
CA PHE A 325 35.92 7.23 -1.83
C PHE A 325 37.38 6.83 -1.83
N PHE A 326 38.17 7.42 -0.94
CA PHE A 326 39.59 7.17 -0.82
C PHE A 326 39.98 6.96 0.65
N ALA A 327 40.93 6.06 0.89
CA ALA A 327 41.48 5.80 2.22
C ALA A 327 42.53 6.84 2.61
N ASP A 328 43.04 7.63 1.68
CA ASP A 328 44.12 8.58 1.86
C ASP A 328 43.78 9.97 1.31
N LYS A 329 44.44 10.97 1.88
CA LYS A 329 44.26 12.39 1.54
C LYS A 329 44.72 12.77 0.11
N ASN A 330 45.48 11.90 -0.53
CA ASN A 330 46.06 12.19 -1.86
C ASN A 330 45.21 11.58 -2.99
N GLY A 331 44.17 10.78 -2.67
CA GLY A 331 43.30 10.15 -3.66
C GLY A 331 43.96 9.03 -4.45
N GLN A 332 45.00 8.41 -3.89
CA GLN A 332 45.75 7.31 -4.53
C GLN A 332 45.14 5.95 -4.22
N LYS A 333 44.52 5.79 -3.04
CA LYS A 333 43.95 4.52 -2.58
C LYS A 333 42.44 4.60 -2.60
N GLU A 334 41.84 4.32 -3.77
CA GLU A 334 40.40 4.20 -3.92
C GLU A 334 39.84 3.02 -3.13
N ILE A 335 38.71 3.22 -2.47
CA ILE A 335 38.01 2.22 -1.68
C ILE A 335 36.51 2.21 -2.00
N LYS A 336 35.86 1.05 -1.80
CA LYS A 336 34.42 0.91 -2.01
C LYS A 336 33.63 1.48 -0.84
N LYS A 337 32.43 1.99 -1.07
CA LYS A 337 31.52 2.45 -0.03
C LYS A 337 31.30 1.42 1.08
N SER A 338 31.23 0.13 0.74
CA SER A 338 31.08 -0.95 1.71
C SER A 338 32.24 -1.06 2.70
N GLN A 339 33.42 -0.55 2.35
CA GLN A 339 34.63 -0.58 3.19
C GLN A 339 34.65 0.60 4.18
N VAL A 340 33.86 1.66 3.92
CA VAL A 340 33.77 2.81 4.83
C VAL A 340 32.64 2.66 5.84
N ILE A 341 31.62 1.87 5.55
CA ILE A 341 30.46 1.69 6.43
C ILE A 341 30.82 0.80 7.62
N VAL A 342 30.52 1.29 8.83
CA VAL A 342 30.63 0.53 10.07
C VAL A 342 29.23 0.20 10.58
N SER A 343 28.76 -1.01 10.34
CA SER A 343 27.46 -1.45 10.81
C SER A 343 27.46 -1.77 12.30
N LEU A 344 26.39 -1.42 12.99
CA LEU A 344 26.19 -1.79 14.39
C LEU A 344 26.19 -3.32 14.54
N GLN A 345 27.13 -3.85 15.31
CA GLN A 345 27.16 -5.26 15.67
C GLN A 345 26.20 -5.51 16.83
N VAL A 346 25.19 -6.34 16.62
CA VAL A 346 24.20 -6.66 17.64
C VAL A 346 24.22 -8.14 18.00
N LYS A 347 24.01 -8.44 19.28
CA LYS A 347 23.98 -9.81 19.78
C LYS A 347 22.55 -10.24 20.13
N LYS A 348 22.25 -11.52 19.99
CA LYS A 348 20.96 -12.08 20.43
C LYS A 348 20.75 -11.77 21.92
N GLY A 349 19.54 -11.29 22.25
CA GLY A 349 19.19 -10.90 23.62
C GLY A 349 19.47 -9.44 23.96
N GLU A 350 20.28 -8.75 23.17
CA GLU A 350 20.61 -7.34 23.38
C GLU A 350 19.36 -6.46 23.25
N VAL A 351 19.23 -5.49 24.16
CA VAL A 351 18.13 -4.51 24.16
C VAL A 351 18.64 -3.19 23.59
N LEU A 352 18.04 -2.78 22.50
CA LEU A 352 18.39 -1.59 21.73
C LEU A 352 17.31 -0.54 21.89
N LYS A 353 17.70 0.67 22.21
CA LYS A 353 16.80 1.81 22.38
C LYS A 353 17.03 2.83 21.27
N LYS A 354 15.99 3.10 20.49
CA LYS A 354 16.03 4.12 19.44
C LYS A 354 15.95 5.54 20.00
N ALA A 355 16.35 6.50 19.20
CA ALA A 355 16.30 7.92 19.57
C ALA A 355 14.89 8.38 19.99
N ASP A 356 13.83 7.84 19.38
CA ASP A 356 12.44 8.11 19.76
C ASP A 356 12.06 7.52 21.14
N GLY A 357 12.96 6.75 21.75
CA GLY A 357 12.79 6.08 23.04
C GLY A 357 12.09 4.73 22.98
N THR A 358 11.70 4.24 21.79
CA THR A 358 11.16 2.90 21.60
C THR A 358 12.28 1.86 21.76
N SER A 359 12.00 0.74 22.42
CA SER A 359 13.01 -0.28 22.67
C SER A 359 12.67 -1.60 22.00
N TYR A 360 13.71 -2.24 21.49
CA TYR A 360 13.64 -3.54 20.84
C TYR A 360 14.67 -4.48 21.44
N GLN A 361 14.42 -5.79 21.42
CA GLN A 361 15.39 -6.80 21.80
C GLN A 361 15.69 -7.69 20.59
N VAL A 362 16.95 -7.90 20.28
CA VAL A 362 17.39 -8.79 19.20
C VAL A 362 16.95 -10.22 19.52
N ALA A 363 16.04 -10.76 18.72
CA ALA A 363 15.53 -12.11 18.86
C ALA A 363 16.41 -13.12 18.09
N ASP A 364 16.85 -12.73 16.90
CA ASP A 364 17.75 -13.49 16.03
C ASP A 364 18.47 -12.49 15.12
N ALA A 365 19.78 -12.35 15.31
CA ALA A 365 20.59 -11.41 14.54
C ALA A 365 20.81 -11.89 13.09
N LYS A 366 20.93 -13.21 12.87
CA LYS A 366 21.11 -13.78 11.52
C LYS A 366 19.84 -13.69 10.68
N LYS A 367 18.67 -13.94 11.29
CA LYS A 367 17.36 -13.84 10.62
C LYS A 367 16.79 -12.42 10.64
N LEU A 368 17.55 -11.45 11.12
CA LEU A 368 17.12 -10.05 11.26
C LEU A 368 15.76 -9.89 11.96
N GLN A 369 15.61 -10.54 13.11
CA GLN A 369 14.36 -10.52 13.90
C GLN A 369 14.55 -9.85 15.24
N VAL A 370 13.58 -9.01 15.60
CA VAL A 370 13.52 -8.34 16.91
C VAL A 370 12.18 -8.56 17.60
N SER A 371 12.21 -8.35 18.90
CA SER A 371 11.02 -8.29 19.74
C SER A 371 10.77 -6.85 20.17
N TYR A 372 9.52 -6.40 20.15
CA TYR A 372 9.11 -5.11 20.67
C TYR A 372 9.11 -5.14 22.20
N VAL A 373 9.94 -4.32 22.84
CA VAL A 373 10.14 -4.32 24.31
C VAL A 373 9.27 -3.28 24.99
N SER A 374 9.29 -2.04 24.50
CA SER A 374 8.45 -0.97 25.09
C SER A 374 8.27 0.18 24.10
N PRO A 375 7.13 0.89 24.14
CA PRO A 375 6.96 2.14 23.42
C PRO A 375 7.82 3.25 24.06
N SER A 376 8.04 4.32 23.32
CA SER A 376 8.56 5.57 23.88
C SER A 376 7.70 6.05 25.04
N LYS A 377 8.31 6.54 26.10
CA LYS A 377 7.61 7.14 27.25
C LYS A 377 6.76 8.36 26.88
N ARG A 378 7.08 9.04 25.77
CA ARG A 378 6.36 10.21 25.24
C ARG A 378 5.09 9.81 24.45
N LYS A 379 5.00 8.56 23.97
CA LYS A 379 3.86 8.09 23.18
C LYS A 379 2.58 8.06 23.99
N SER A 380 1.54 8.71 23.46
CA SER A 380 0.17 8.71 23.97
C SER A 380 -0.82 8.42 22.84
N GLY A 381 -2.07 8.19 23.18
CA GLY A 381 -3.12 7.94 22.18
C GLY A 381 -2.92 6.61 21.45
N THR A 382 -2.50 6.62 20.19
CA THR A 382 -2.31 5.43 19.36
C THR A 382 -0.84 5.03 19.29
N VAL A 383 -0.56 3.74 19.48
CA VAL A 383 0.74 3.12 19.20
C VAL A 383 0.57 2.04 18.15
N SER A 384 1.13 2.27 16.98
CA SER A 384 1.30 1.24 15.96
C SER A 384 2.67 0.58 16.13
N ILE A 385 2.68 -0.72 16.40
CA ILE A 385 3.92 -1.50 16.40
C ILE A 385 4.32 -1.70 14.94
N PRO A 386 5.51 -1.28 14.51
CA PRO A 386 5.94 -1.44 13.13
C PRO A 386 6.16 -2.93 12.79
N SER A 387 5.90 -3.32 11.55
CA SER A 387 6.22 -4.69 11.07
C SER A 387 7.73 -4.88 10.88
N LYS A 388 8.43 -3.81 10.50
CA LYS A 388 9.88 -3.75 10.31
C LYS A 388 10.45 -2.54 11.05
N VAL A 389 11.71 -2.60 11.44
CA VAL A 389 12.43 -1.49 12.05
C VAL A 389 13.89 -1.50 11.58
N ILE A 390 14.43 -0.32 11.25
CA ILE A 390 15.84 -0.18 10.91
C ILE A 390 16.64 -0.01 12.20
N ILE A 391 17.69 -0.81 12.35
CA ILE A 391 18.63 -0.80 13.48
C ILE A 391 20.03 -0.95 12.93
N GLY A 392 20.89 0.07 13.12
CA GLY A 392 22.23 0.09 12.61
C GLY A 392 22.29 -0.23 11.12
N GLY A 393 21.52 0.49 10.30
CA GLY A 393 21.42 0.35 8.85
C GLY A 393 20.70 -0.92 8.35
N LYS A 394 20.42 -1.91 9.20
CA LYS A 394 19.79 -3.18 8.81
C LYS A 394 18.30 -3.21 9.16
N THR A 395 17.49 -3.76 8.26
CA THR A 395 16.05 -3.90 8.47
C THR A 395 15.72 -5.17 9.23
N TYR A 396 15.15 -5.03 10.42
CA TYR A 396 14.72 -6.14 11.27
C TYR A 396 13.19 -6.28 11.26
N GLN A 397 12.72 -7.53 11.18
CA GLN A 397 11.30 -7.85 11.33
C GLN A 397 10.90 -7.91 12.80
N VAL A 398 9.82 -7.23 13.18
CA VAL A 398 9.27 -7.28 14.53
C VAL A 398 8.33 -8.49 14.65
N THR A 399 8.79 -9.54 15.33
CA THR A 399 8.07 -10.83 15.40
C THR A 399 7.42 -11.14 16.74
N LYS A 400 7.79 -10.43 17.80
CA LYS A 400 7.30 -10.68 19.16
C LYS A 400 6.99 -9.39 19.90
N ILE A 401 6.02 -9.46 20.83
CA ILE A 401 5.78 -8.43 21.84
C ILE A 401 6.26 -9.00 23.18
N LYS A 402 7.24 -8.35 23.77
CA LYS A 402 7.94 -8.82 24.98
C LYS A 402 7.07 -8.74 26.24
N LYS A 403 7.56 -9.47 27.26
CA LYS A 403 7.04 -9.40 28.63
C LYS A 403 6.97 -7.95 29.10
N ASN A 404 5.81 -7.56 29.64
CA ASN A 404 5.54 -6.23 30.20
C ASN A 404 5.59 -5.07 29.19
N ALA A 405 5.63 -5.27 27.90
CA ALA A 405 5.83 -4.22 26.88
C ALA A 405 4.95 -2.98 27.09
N PHE A 406 3.69 -3.17 27.46
CA PHE A 406 2.74 -2.08 27.73
C PHE A 406 2.16 -2.14 29.16
N LYS A 407 2.75 -2.94 30.06
CA LYS A 407 2.23 -3.13 31.41
C LYS A 407 2.08 -1.79 32.13
N ASN A 408 0.93 -1.59 32.80
CA ASN A 408 0.58 -0.38 33.57
C ASN A 408 0.54 0.92 32.74
N ASN A 409 0.50 0.83 31.41
CA ASN A 409 0.45 2.03 30.59
C ASN A 409 -0.91 2.71 30.68
N LYS A 410 -0.91 3.99 31.12
CA LYS A 410 -2.12 4.82 31.32
C LYS A 410 -2.33 5.84 30.19
N LYS A 411 -1.34 6.02 29.28
CA LYS A 411 -1.37 7.06 28.23
C LYS A 411 -1.94 6.55 26.89
N ILE A 412 -1.78 5.26 26.61
CA ILE A 412 -2.14 4.67 25.33
C ILE A 412 -3.62 4.28 25.31
N LYS A 413 -4.31 4.73 24.26
CA LYS A 413 -5.75 4.45 24.03
C LYS A 413 -5.97 3.38 22.95
N LYS A 414 -5.08 3.29 21.95
CA LYS A 414 -5.15 2.29 20.88
C LYS A 414 -3.77 1.67 20.63
N ILE A 415 -3.75 0.35 20.40
CA ILE A 415 -2.54 -0.39 19.98
C ILE A 415 -2.86 -1.15 18.70
N VAL A 416 -1.97 -1.01 17.69
CA VAL A 416 -2.03 -1.75 16.45
C VAL A 416 -0.91 -2.79 16.43
N ILE A 417 -1.26 -4.06 16.27
CA ILE A 417 -0.33 -5.21 16.20
C ILE A 417 -0.23 -5.63 14.74
N PRO A 418 0.96 -5.52 14.10
CA PRO A 418 1.15 -5.78 12.68
C PRO A 418 1.08 -7.26 12.32
N SER A 419 0.99 -7.55 11.02
CA SER A 419 0.93 -8.92 10.46
C SER A 419 2.19 -9.76 10.74
N SER A 420 3.35 -9.12 11.01
CA SER A 420 4.62 -9.78 11.32
C SER A 420 4.68 -10.46 12.69
N VAL A 421 3.83 -10.03 13.64
CA VAL A 421 3.88 -10.54 15.02
C VAL A 421 3.31 -11.95 15.12
N VAL A 422 4.11 -12.87 15.65
CA VAL A 422 3.76 -14.28 15.85
C VAL A 422 3.62 -14.66 17.33
N SER A 423 4.10 -13.81 18.27
CA SER A 423 4.11 -14.14 19.71
C SER A 423 3.87 -12.92 20.60
N ILE A 424 3.14 -13.15 21.69
CA ILE A 424 2.86 -12.15 22.73
C ILE A 424 3.20 -12.76 24.10
N GLU A 425 4.14 -12.15 24.80
CA GLU A 425 4.66 -12.67 26.05
C GLU A 425 3.82 -12.25 27.28
N LYS A 426 4.21 -12.79 28.43
CA LYS A 426 3.51 -12.62 29.71
C LYS A 426 3.36 -11.14 30.08
N TYR A 427 2.15 -10.72 30.48
CA TYR A 427 1.83 -9.36 30.91
C TYR A 427 2.05 -8.26 29.85
N ALA A 428 2.19 -8.58 28.59
CA ALA A 428 2.47 -7.60 27.54
C ALA A 428 1.51 -6.40 27.57
N PHE A 429 0.23 -6.62 27.84
CA PHE A 429 -0.81 -5.58 27.94
C PHE A 429 -1.47 -5.51 29.32
N ALA A 430 -0.82 -6.08 30.34
CA ALA A 430 -1.45 -6.17 31.66
C ALA A 430 -1.68 -4.78 32.26
N ASN A 431 -2.82 -4.62 32.90
CA ASN A 431 -3.21 -3.42 33.65
C ASN A 431 -3.20 -2.10 32.82
N CYS A 432 -3.47 -2.20 31.50
CA CYS A 432 -3.67 -1.03 30.61
C CYS A 432 -5.12 -0.52 30.79
N LYS A 433 -5.37 0.23 31.85
CA LYS A 433 -6.74 0.64 32.26
C LYS A 433 -7.40 1.63 31.29
N ASN A 434 -6.62 2.46 30.58
CA ASN A 434 -7.12 3.48 29.66
C ASN A 434 -7.13 3.02 28.18
N LEU A 435 -6.69 1.79 27.92
CA LEU A 435 -6.70 1.21 26.58
C LEU A 435 -8.15 0.96 26.13
N LYS A 436 -8.52 1.50 24.98
CA LYS A 436 -9.86 1.41 24.39
C LYS A 436 -9.92 0.40 23.25
N THR A 437 -8.85 0.27 22.48
CA THR A 437 -8.83 -0.58 21.27
C THR A 437 -7.51 -1.32 21.13
N ILE A 438 -7.55 -2.60 20.78
CA ILE A 438 -6.42 -3.36 20.25
C ILE A 438 -6.81 -3.86 18.86
N GLU A 439 -6.06 -3.43 17.86
CA GLU A 439 -6.18 -3.86 16.48
C GLU A 439 -5.14 -4.93 16.18
N ILE A 440 -5.55 -6.12 15.74
CA ILE A 440 -4.68 -7.27 15.49
C ILE A 440 -4.75 -7.63 14.01
N ARG A 441 -3.73 -7.27 13.26
CA ARG A 441 -3.62 -7.52 11.81
C ARG A 441 -2.95 -8.86 11.47
N THR A 442 -2.33 -9.51 12.46
CA THR A 442 -1.67 -10.81 12.24
C THR A 442 -2.65 -11.96 12.27
N THR A 443 -2.48 -12.92 11.36
CA THR A 443 -3.16 -14.23 11.35
C THR A 443 -2.35 -15.33 12.04
N LYS A 444 -1.12 -15.01 12.48
CA LYS A 444 -0.10 -15.99 12.90
C LYS A 444 -0.13 -16.34 14.40
N LEU A 445 -1.06 -15.74 15.17
CA LEU A 445 -1.13 -16.00 16.60
C LEU A 445 -1.75 -17.38 16.89
N LYS A 446 -0.96 -18.23 17.55
CA LYS A 446 -1.38 -19.57 17.99
C LYS A 446 -1.39 -19.68 19.52
N ASN A 447 -2.12 -20.65 20.08
CA ASN A 447 -2.29 -20.81 21.53
C ASN A 447 -0.97 -20.89 22.31
N LYS A 448 0.01 -21.65 21.79
CA LYS A 448 1.34 -21.82 22.41
C LYS A 448 2.21 -20.56 22.31
N LYS A 449 1.87 -19.59 21.44
CA LYS A 449 2.64 -18.36 21.18
C LYS A 449 2.13 -17.14 21.94
N ILE A 450 1.02 -17.27 22.68
CA ILE A 450 0.49 -16.19 23.53
C ILE A 450 0.48 -16.68 24.97
N SER A 451 1.09 -15.91 25.86
CA SER A 451 1.09 -16.23 27.29
C SER A 451 -0.32 -16.11 27.90
N SER A 452 -0.64 -17.03 28.80
CA SER A 452 -1.94 -17.05 29.52
C SER A 452 -2.27 -15.76 30.27
N LYS A 453 -1.27 -14.97 30.66
CA LYS A 453 -1.42 -13.71 31.41
C LYS A 453 -1.12 -12.47 30.57
N ALA A 454 -1.10 -12.60 29.21
CA ALA A 454 -0.74 -11.48 28.30
C ALA A 454 -1.66 -10.26 28.50
N PHE A 455 -2.96 -10.48 28.72
CA PHE A 455 -3.99 -9.44 28.87
C PHE A 455 -4.54 -9.34 30.32
N LYS A 456 -3.77 -9.77 31.35
CA LYS A 456 -4.25 -9.79 32.74
C LYS A 456 -4.67 -8.39 33.22
N LYS A 457 -5.87 -8.27 33.80
CA LYS A 457 -6.42 -7.00 34.33
C LYS A 457 -6.44 -5.83 33.31
N ILE A 458 -6.60 -6.13 32.02
CA ILE A 458 -6.84 -5.10 31.00
C ILE A 458 -8.24 -4.48 31.20
N ASN A 459 -8.46 -3.28 30.66
CA ASN A 459 -9.77 -2.63 30.70
C ASN A 459 -10.87 -3.55 30.13
N LYS A 460 -11.92 -3.79 30.91
CA LYS A 460 -13.06 -4.65 30.51
C LYS A 460 -13.84 -4.12 29.30
N LYS A 461 -13.71 -2.81 28.98
CA LYS A 461 -14.36 -2.15 27.83
C LYS A 461 -13.49 -2.12 26.57
N VAL A 462 -12.29 -2.74 26.57
CA VAL A 462 -11.43 -2.79 25.38
C VAL A 462 -12.16 -3.51 24.24
N VAL A 463 -12.17 -2.88 23.07
CA VAL A 463 -12.62 -3.48 21.81
C VAL A 463 -11.40 -4.11 21.12
N ILE A 464 -11.51 -5.38 20.76
CA ILE A 464 -10.50 -6.11 20.00
C ILE A 464 -10.97 -6.14 18.55
N ARG A 465 -10.23 -5.47 17.68
CA ARG A 465 -10.47 -5.49 16.24
C ARG A 465 -9.52 -6.48 15.58
N VAL A 466 -10.06 -7.37 14.77
CA VAL A 466 -9.31 -8.45 14.09
C VAL A 466 -9.86 -8.64 12.69
N LEU A 467 -9.06 -9.24 11.81
CA LEU A 467 -9.52 -9.60 10.47
C LEU A 467 -10.82 -10.45 10.55
N LYS A 468 -11.81 -10.16 9.70
CA LYS A 468 -13.14 -10.82 9.68
C LYS A 468 -13.00 -12.34 9.78
N LYS A 469 -12.15 -12.95 8.95
CA LYS A 469 -11.84 -14.40 8.94
C LYS A 469 -11.28 -14.94 10.27
N GLN A 470 -10.61 -14.14 11.09
CA GLN A 470 -10.00 -14.56 12.36
C GLN A 470 -10.87 -14.28 13.59
N ARG A 471 -11.99 -13.59 13.45
CA ARG A 471 -12.78 -13.10 14.59
C ARG A 471 -13.24 -14.21 15.55
N LYS A 472 -13.81 -15.29 15.03
CA LYS A 472 -14.28 -16.44 15.85
C LYS A 472 -13.10 -17.13 16.55
N ALA A 473 -12.04 -17.44 15.81
CA ALA A 473 -10.85 -18.12 16.33
C ALA A 473 -10.13 -17.26 17.39
N TYR A 474 -9.91 -15.97 17.11
CA TYR A 474 -9.22 -15.08 18.06
C TYR A 474 -10.07 -14.72 19.27
N LYS A 475 -11.39 -14.66 19.15
CA LYS A 475 -12.28 -14.49 20.30
C LYS A 475 -12.07 -15.64 21.31
N THR A 476 -12.08 -16.88 20.85
CA THR A 476 -11.83 -18.08 21.69
C THR A 476 -10.41 -18.08 22.24
N LEU A 477 -9.41 -17.86 21.39
CA LEU A 477 -8.00 -17.87 21.74
C LEU A 477 -7.66 -16.82 22.80
N LEU A 478 -8.01 -15.57 22.59
CA LEU A 478 -7.57 -14.45 23.43
C LEU A 478 -8.31 -14.40 24.77
N ARG A 479 -9.52 -14.95 24.84
CA ARG A 479 -10.20 -15.15 26.13
C ARG A 479 -9.43 -16.08 27.06
N LYS A 480 -8.84 -17.16 26.55
CA LYS A 480 -7.93 -18.05 27.29
C LYS A 480 -6.64 -17.37 27.74
N LYS A 481 -6.35 -16.17 27.25
CA LYS A 481 -5.11 -15.40 27.48
C LYS A 481 -5.31 -14.16 28.36
N GLY A 482 -6.45 -14.04 28.99
CA GLY A 482 -6.76 -13.04 30.03
C GLY A 482 -7.72 -11.94 29.58
N LEU A 483 -8.37 -12.04 28.42
CA LEU A 483 -9.49 -11.19 28.09
C LEU A 483 -10.78 -11.66 28.76
N SER A 484 -11.56 -10.70 29.26
CA SER A 484 -12.85 -10.97 29.91
C SER A 484 -13.96 -11.24 28.88
N LYS A 485 -15.06 -11.89 29.33
CA LYS A 485 -16.27 -12.05 28.51
C LYS A 485 -16.86 -10.70 28.05
N ALA A 486 -16.62 -9.62 28.80
CA ALA A 486 -17.12 -8.28 28.52
C ALA A 486 -16.36 -7.58 27.39
N ASN A 487 -15.15 -8.04 26.98
CA ASN A 487 -14.44 -7.45 25.85
C ASN A 487 -15.16 -7.78 24.54
N LYS A 488 -15.45 -6.73 23.74
CA LYS A 488 -16.11 -6.87 22.43
C LYS A 488 -15.08 -7.19 21.36
N PHE A 489 -15.49 -8.01 20.37
CA PHE A 489 -14.69 -8.32 19.18
C PHE A 489 -15.42 -7.78 17.95
N LYS A 490 -14.72 -6.95 17.18
CA LYS A 490 -15.21 -6.37 15.90
C LYS A 490 -14.29 -6.77 14.77
N ALA A 491 -14.77 -6.76 13.53
CA ALA A 491 -13.92 -6.83 12.35
C ALA A 491 -13.05 -5.56 12.23
N LEU A 492 -11.92 -5.71 11.50
CA LEU A 492 -11.08 -4.59 11.08
C LEU A 492 -11.72 -3.91 9.92
#